data_3523f50571b5c85ac19e868fd385789a
#
_entry.id   3523f50571b5c85ac19e868fd385789a
#
_cell.length_a   1.000
_cell.length_b   1.000
_cell.length_c   1.000
_cell.angle_alpha   90.00
_cell.angle_beta   90.00
_cell.angle_gamma   90.00
#
_symmetry.space_group_name_H-M   'P 1'
#
loop_
_entity.id
_entity.type
_entity.pdbx_description
1 polymer ?
#
loop_
_entity_poly.entity_id
_entity_poly.type
_entity_poly.pdbx_seq_one_letter_code
_entity_poly.pdbx_strand_id
1 'polypeptide(L)'
;MKIISGSYWNQGKRSGNQDSLMIEQVNTRKGRVLLTAVSDGIGGLAEGETASGFILEKLLQNFYEQILPLTGKGKGKKVLERSLMRCLFDTNQMLKKYAEDKKIALGATVSVLLIFRNNFVAVHLGDSRIYRIYGNHKIEQITRDHSAGKNLLTKCIGSFPYQSPQIIRGRIRSREGFLLCSDGFYHYLNKEVLAELLHPKEISCEEQIEKRLKELAEYGLKKGEQDNMSALYVRCGRQKG
;
A
#
# COMPACT_ATOMS: atom_id res chain seq x y z
N MET A 1 -1.09 -11.46 17.77
CA MET A 1 -2.15 -10.84 16.93
C MET A 1 -2.36 -11.73 15.72
N LYS A 2 -3.61 -12.10 15.39
CA LYS A 2 -3.96 -12.80 14.15
C LYS A 2 -4.08 -11.76 13.04
N ILE A 3 -3.42 -11.98 11.91
CA ILE A 3 -3.54 -11.16 10.71
C ILE A 3 -4.08 -12.05 9.60
N ILE A 4 -5.05 -11.55 8.86
CA ILE A 4 -5.58 -12.15 7.64
C ILE A 4 -5.47 -11.04 6.59
N SER A 5 -4.99 -11.39 5.41
CA SER A 5 -4.81 -10.45 4.30
C SER A 5 -5.27 -11.07 3.00
N GLY A 6 -5.70 -10.27 2.08
CA GLY A 6 -6.07 -10.68 0.73
C GLY A 6 -5.95 -9.48 -0.20
N SER A 7 -5.98 -9.75 -1.49
CA SER A 7 -5.72 -8.75 -2.53
C SER A 7 -6.68 -8.87 -3.70
N TYR A 8 -6.77 -7.80 -4.45
CA TYR A 8 -7.40 -7.73 -5.76
C TYR A 8 -6.50 -6.91 -6.69
N TRP A 9 -6.31 -7.41 -7.89
CA TRP A 9 -5.49 -6.79 -8.92
C TRP A 9 -6.12 -7.02 -10.28
N ASN A 10 -6.38 -5.95 -11.01
CA ASN A 10 -7.04 -6.03 -12.30
C ASN A 10 -6.57 -4.90 -13.21
N GLN A 11 -6.40 -5.22 -14.47
CA GLN A 11 -5.97 -4.28 -15.50
C GLN A 11 -7.02 -3.20 -15.83
N GLY A 12 -8.29 -3.42 -15.46
CA GLY A 12 -9.37 -2.55 -15.88
C GLY A 12 -9.55 -2.58 -17.41
N LYS A 13 -9.68 -1.39 -18.00
CA LYS A 13 -9.80 -1.22 -19.46
C LYS A 13 -8.53 -0.68 -20.13
N ARG A 14 -7.42 -0.57 -19.39
CA ARG A 14 -6.14 -0.13 -19.92
C ARG A 14 -5.53 -1.23 -20.80
N SER A 15 -4.58 -0.88 -21.67
CA SER A 15 -3.83 -1.84 -22.50
C SER A 15 -2.82 -2.67 -21.72
N GLY A 16 -2.38 -2.18 -20.55
CA GLY A 16 -1.46 -2.84 -19.62
C GLY A 16 -1.83 -2.55 -18.18
N ASN A 17 -1.22 -3.25 -17.24
CA ASN A 17 -1.36 -2.94 -15.83
C ASN A 17 -0.05 -2.40 -15.28
N GLN A 18 -0.05 -1.13 -14.91
CA GLN A 18 1.10 -0.42 -14.33
C GLN A 18 1.09 -0.44 -12.79
N ASP A 19 0.04 -0.98 -12.18
CA ASP A 19 -0.03 -1.20 -10.74
C ASP A 19 0.79 -2.41 -10.32
N SER A 20 1.43 -2.30 -9.19
CA SER A 20 2.09 -3.41 -8.49
C SER A 20 1.65 -3.46 -7.02
N LEU A 21 1.52 -4.67 -6.49
CA LEU A 21 1.15 -4.87 -5.09
C LEU A 21 1.96 -6.00 -4.45
N MET A 22 2.14 -5.93 -3.12
CA MET A 22 2.94 -6.88 -2.36
C MET A 22 2.34 -7.14 -0.98
N ILE A 23 2.31 -8.40 -0.58
CA ILE A 23 2.02 -8.85 0.79
C ILE A 23 3.13 -9.78 1.23
N GLU A 24 3.89 -9.38 2.25
CA GLU A 24 4.91 -10.22 2.88
C GLU A 24 4.62 -10.40 4.36
N GLN A 25 4.51 -11.66 4.80
CA GLN A 25 4.20 -11.99 6.17
C GLN A 25 5.12 -13.05 6.73
N VAL A 26 5.82 -12.72 7.80
CA VAL A 26 6.77 -13.62 8.47
C VAL A 26 6.44 -13.77 9.95
N ASN A 27 6.45 -15.02 10.44
CA ASN A 27 6.34 -15.33 11.85
C ASN A 27 7.75 -15.31 12.48
N THR A 28 7.97 -14.40 13.41
CA THR A 28 9.21 -14.30 14.15
C THR A 28 9.03 -14.73 15.60
N ARG A 29 10.13 -14.99 16.33
CA ARG A 29 10.06 -15.26 17.79
C ARG A 29 9.42 -14.11 18.58
N LYS A 30 9.40 -12.89 18.05
CA LYS A 30 8.79 -11.70 18.68
C LYS A 30 7.39 -11.37 18.16
N GLY A 31 6.80 -12.29 17.42
CA GLY A 31 5.48 -12.18 16.82
C GLY A 31 5.54 -11.98 15.31
N ARG A 32 4.37 -11.79 14.74
CA ARG A 32 4.18 -11.65 13.30
C ARG A 32 4.63 -10.26 12.83
N VAL A 33 5.30 -10.23 11.68
CA VAL A 33 5.67 -9.02 10.95
C VAL A 33 5.03 -9.11 9.58
N LEU A 34 4.33 -8.06 9.17
CA LEU A 34 3.71 -7.94 7.86
C LEU A 34 4.20 -6.65 7.19
N LEU A 35 4.60 -6.75 5.94
CA LEU A 35 4.80 -5.61 5.05
C LEU A 35 3.82 -5.74 3.89
N THR A 36 3.04 -4.69 3.63
CA THR A 36 2.19 -4.60 2.44
C THR A 36 2.46 -3.29 1.72
N ALA A 37 2.38 -3.31 0.40
CA ALA A 37 2.54 -2.11 -0.40
C ALA A 37 1.69 -2.16 -1.68
N VAL A 38 1.21 -0.99 -2.08
CA VAL A 38 0.61 -0.72 -3.39
C VAL A 38 1.44 0.39 -4.03
N SER A 39 1.77 0.22 -5.29
CA SER A 39 2.48 1.19 -6.13
C SER A 39 1.78 1.27 -7.47
N ASP A 40 1.40 2.46 -7.87
CA ASP A 40 0.70 2.78 -9.11
C ASP A 40 1.67 3.51 -10.03
N GLY A 41 1.93 2.95 -11.20
CA GLY A 41 2.81 3.52 -12.21
C GLY A 41 2.14 4.72 -12.88
N ILE A 42 2.84 5.86 -12.96
CA ILE A 42 2.25 7.10 -13.49
C ILE A 42 1.88 6.91 -14.96
N GLY A 43 0.57 6.91 -15.23
CA GLY A 43 0.02 6.83 -16.56
C GLY A 43 0.51 7.98 -17.45
N GLY A 44 0.81 7.69 -18.72
CA GLY A 44 1.35 8.64 -19.68
C GLY A 44 2.88 8.81 -19.63
N LEU A 45 3.57 8.25 -18.62
CA LEU A 45 5.02 8.07 -18.62
C LEU A 45 5.40 6.72 -19.23
N ALA A 46 6.63 6.64 -19.75
CA ALA A 46 7.17 5.37 -20.22
C ALA A 46 7.46 4.43 -19.03
N GLU A 47 7.22 3.14 -19.20
CA GLU A 47 7.63 2.10 -18.26
C GLU A 47 7.10 2.29 -16.80
N GLY A 48 5.83 2.71 -16.63
CA GLY A 48 5.20 2.83 -15.31
C GLY A 48 5.20 1.52 -14.52
N GLU A 49 4.97 0.39 -15.20
CA GLU A 49 5.07 -0.96 -14.63
C GLU A 49 6.48 -1.30 -14.13
N THR A 50 7.51 -0.84 -14.84
CA THR A 50 8.91 -0.99 -14.41
C THR A 50 9.16 -0.20 -13.13
N ALA A 51 8.65 1.03 -13.04
CA ALA A 51 8.81 1.86 -11.85
C ALA A 51 8.10 1.26 -10.64
N SER A 52 6.83 0.90 -10.77
CA SER A 52 6.03 0.33 -9.67
C SER A 52 6.60 -1.01 -9.19
N GLY A 53 6.97 -1.90 -10.12
CA GLY A 53 7.57 -3.19 -9.81
C GLY A 53 8.92 -3.06 -9.12
N PHE A 54 9.80 -2.17 -9.61
CA PHE A 54 11.11 -1.94 -9.02
C PHE A 54 11.03 -1.40 -7.58
N ILE A 55 10.08 -0.51 -7.28
CA ILE A 55 9.85 -0.01 -5.93
C ILE A 55 9.51 -1.17 -4.99
N LEU A 56 8.62 -2.07 -5.40
CA LEU A 56 8.23 -3.21 -4.56
C LEU A 56 9.35 -4.22 -4.39
N GLU A 57 10.15 -4.47 -5.43
CA GLU A 57 11.35 -5.31 -5.32
C GLU A 57 12.33 -4.78 -4.27
N LYS A 58 12.60 -3.47 -4.27
CA LYS A 58 13.50 -2.86 -3.27
C LYS A 58 12.91 -2.85 -1.86
N LEU A 59 11.60 -2.68 -1.74
CA LEU A 59 10.91 -2.82 -0.44
C LEU A 59 10.98 -4.27 0.07
N LEU A 60 10.83 -5.26 -0.79
CA LEU A 60 10.96 -6.68 -0.47
C LEU A 60 12.38 -7.00 0.01
N GLN A 61 13.40 -6.56 -0.71
CA GLN A 61 14.79 -6.70 -0.31
C GLN A 61 15.05 -6.06 1.07
N ASN A 62 14.63 -4.81 1.27
CA ASN A 62 14.75 -4.11 2.55
C ASN A 62 14.02 -4.83 3.68
N PHE A 63 12.86 -5.44 3.40
CA PHE A 63 12.10 -6.21 4.39
C PHE A 63 12.93 -7.36 4.96
N TYR A 64 13.53 -8.18 4.11
CA TYR A 64 14.31 -9.35 4.54
C TYR A 64 15.67 -8.96 5.11
N GLU A 65 16.38 -8.01 4.50
CA GLU A 65 17.74 -7.66 4.89
C GLU A 65 17.81 -6.71 6.09
N GLN A 66 16.79 -5.85 6.28
CA GLN A 66 16.84 -4.83 7.34
C GLN A 66 15.66 -4.93 8.31
N ILE A 67 14.41 -4.94 7.83
CA ILE A 67 13.23 -4.84 8.70
C ILE A 67 13.11 -6.06 9.62
N LEU A 68 13.22 -7.27 9.09
CA LEU A 68 13.14 -8.50 9.89
C LEU A 68 14.26 -8.60 10.94
N PRO A 69 15.55 -8.39 10.61
CA PRO A 69 16.62 -8.35 11.62
C PRO A 69 16.40 -7.28 12.68
N LEU A 70 15.96 -6.08 12.29
CA LEU A 70 15.69 -4.99 13.23
C LEU A 70 14.53 -5.33 14.18
N THR A 71 13.46 -5.93 13.66
CA THR A 71 12.33 -6.38 14.49
C THR A 71 12.74 -7.51 15.43
N GLY A 72 13.57 -8.44 14.96
CA GLY A 72 14.18 -9.51 15.74
C GLY A 72 15.01 -8.96 16.91
N LYS A 73 15.80 -7.91 16.69
CA LYS A 73 16.55 -7.18 17.72
C LYS A 73 15.66 -6.31 18.63
N GLY A 74 14.35 -6.27 18.40
CA GLY A 74 13.40 -5.51 19.23
C GLY A 74 13.38 -4.01 18.98
N LYS A 75 13.91 -3.54 17.85
CA LYS A 75 13.93 -2.12 17.52
C LYS A 75 12.50 -1.55 17.38
N GLY A 76 12.35 -0.29 17.73
CA GLY A 76 11.06 0.42 17.76
C GLY A 76 10.70 1.09 16.42
N LYS A 77 9.50 1.66 16.38
CA LYS A 77 8.91 2.30 15.17
C LYS A 77 9.85 3.26 14.44
N LYS A 78 10.54 4.14 15.16
CA LYS A 78 11.43 5.15 14.55
C LYS A 78 12.61 4.53 13.78
N VAL A 79 13.13 3.38 14.23
CA VAL A 79 14.24 2.71 13.54
C VAL A 79 13.76 2.02 12.27
N LEU A 80 12.61 1.34 12.33
CA LEU A 80 12.01 0.67 11.18
C LEU A 80 11.57 1.68 10.11
N GLU A 81 11.00 2.79 10.54
CA GLU A 81 10.67 3.92 9.66
C GLU A 81 11.89 4.46 8.91
N ARG A 82 13.00 4.72 9.64
CA ARG A 82 14.23 5.19 8.99
C ARG A 82 14.72 4.21 7.92
N SER A 83 14.58 2.91 8.17
CA SER A 83 14.93 1.88 7.18
C SER A 83 14.05 1.98 5.94
N LEU A 84 12.72 2.12 6.09
CA LEU A 84 11.81 2.31 4.95
C LEU A 84 12.10 3.62 4.20
N MET A 85 12.31 4.72 4.92
CA MET A 85 12.64 6.02 4.33
C MET A 85 13.94 5.97 3.53
N ARG A 86 14.98 5.33 4.05
CA ARG A 86 16.25 5.15 3.37
C ARG A 86 16.09 4.31 2.12
N CYS A 87 15.35 3.19 2.21
CA CYS A 87 15.04 2.34 1.08
C CYS A 87 14.37 3.15 -0.05
N LEU A 88 13.32 3.91 0.24
CA LEU A 88 12.60 4.71 -0.77
C LEU A 88 13.48 5.82 -1.36
N PHE A 89 14.32 6.45 -0.54
CA PHE A 89 15.29 7.44 -1.05
C PHE A 89 16.28 6.80 -2.03
N ASP A 90 16.90 5.68 -1.64
CA ASP A 90 17.87 4.99 -2.47
C ASP A 90 17.20 4.46 -3.76
N THR A 91 15.98 3.94 -3.66
CA THR A 91 15.17 3.51 -4.82
C THR A 91 14.91 4.68 -5.78
N ASN A 92 14.55 5.87 -5.25
CA ASN A 92 14.35 7.06 -6.07
C ASN A 92 15.63 7.44 -6.86
N GLN A 93 16.80 7.37 -6.21
CA GLN A 93 18.06 7.66 -6.89
C GLN A 93 18.38 6.64 -8.00
N MET A 94 18.08 5.35 -7.77
CA MET A 94 18.26 4.31 -8.76
C MET A 94 17.33 4.49 -9.96
N LEU A 95 16.05 4.78 -9.72
CA LEU A 95 15.07 5.06 -10.79
C LEU A 95 15.45 6.31 -11.58
N LYS A 96 15.91 7.36 -10.89
CA LYS A 96 16.41 8.57 -11.58
C LYS A 96 17.54 8.23 -12.54
N LYS A 97 18.56 7.51 -12.08
CA LYS A 97 19.68 7.09 -12.93
C LYS A 97 19.21 6.28 -14.13
N TYR A 98 18.34 5.31 -13.91
CA TYR A 98 17.74 4.51 -14.99
C TYR A 98 17.00 5.37 -16.03
N ALA A 99 16.21 6.34 -15.56
CA ALA A 99 15.50 7.28 -16.43
C ALA A 99 16.46 8.15 -17.27
N GLU A 100 17.54 8.65 -16.65
CA GLU A 100 18.58 9.42 -17.32
C GLU A 100 19.30 8.58 -18.39
N ASP A 101 19.71 7.36 -18.05
CA ASP A 101 20.42 6.44 -18.97
C ASP A 101 19.53 6.08 -20.18
N LYS A 102 18.25 5.89 -19.98
CA LYS A 102 17.27 5.60 -21.04
C LYS A 102 16.68 6.83 -21.73
N LYS A 103 16.91 8.03 -21.21
CA LYS A 103 16.30 9.29 -21.68
C LYS A 103 14.77 9.26 -21.68
N ILE A 104 14.18 8.68 -20.65
CA ILE A 104 12.73 8.59 -20.44
C ILE A 104 12.32 9.28 -19.13
N ALA A 105 11.04 9.59 -18.99
CA ALA A 105 10.43 9.92 -17.71
C ALA A 105 9.68 8.69 -17.19
N LEU A 106 9.88 8.36 -15.92
CA LEU A 106 9.17 7.29 -15.25
C LEU A 106 8.97 7.63 -13.77
N GLY A 107 7.96 7.06 -13.17
CA GLY A 107 7.68 7.25 -11.75
C GLY A 107 6.47 6.44 -11.32
N ALA A 108 6.30 6.32 -10.02
CA ALA A 108 5.14 5.65 -9.45
C ALA A 108 4.80 6.21 -8.05
N THR A 109 3.55 6.03 -7.64
CA THR A 109 3.12 6.21 -6.25
C THR A 109 3.70 5.11 -5.38
N VAL A 110 3.66 5.29 -4.09
CA VAL A 110 3.90 4.18 -3.15
C VAL A 110 3.15 4.40 -1.85
N SER A 111 2.38 3.41 -1.45
CA SER A 111 1.72 3.32 -0.15
C SER A 111 2.17 2.03 0.55
N VAL A 112 2.92 2.17 1.63
CA VAL A 112 3.51 1.05 2.39
C VAL A 112 2.89 0.99 3.78
N LEU A 113 2.54 -0.21 4.24
CA LEU A 113 2.11 -0.48 5.61
C LEU A 113 2.97 -1.60 6.21
N LEU A 114 3.73 -1.27 7.23
CA LEU A 114 4.47 -2.21 8.06
C LEU A 114 3.74 -2.44 9.38
N ILE A 115 3.36 -3.68 9.66
CA ILE A 115 2.76 -4.10 10.93
C ILE A 115 3.71 -5.02 11.67
N PHE A 116 3.96 -4.71 12.94
CA PHE A 116 4.79 -5.55 13.81
C PHE A 116 4.29 -5.44 15.27
N ARG A 117 4.13 -6.58 15.92
CA ARG A 117 3.51 -6.64 17.25
C ARG A 117 2.10 -6.00 17.21
N ASN A 118 1.88 -4.96 18.02
CA ASN A 118 0.65 -4.16 18.03
C ASN A 118 0.88 -2.74 17.52
N ASN A 119 1.85 -2.55 16.62
CA ASN A 119 2.18 -1.26 16.05
C ASN A 119 2.11 -1.30 14.53
N PHE A 120 1.92 -0.13 13.92
CA PHE A 120 2.13 0.05 12.50
C PHE A 120 2.96 1.31 12.21
N VAL A 121 3.63 1.27 11.07
CA VAL A 121 4.23 2.40 10.38
C VAL A 121 3.72 2.38 8.95
N ALA A 122 3.17 3.49 8.48
CA ALA A 122 2.86 3.67 7.07
C ALA A 122 3.72 4.78 6.49
N VAL A 123 4.16 4.58 5.25
CA VAL A 123 4.95 5.52 4.47
C VAL A 123 4.27 5.70 3.11
N HIS A 124 4.09 6.94 2.68
CA HIS A 124 3.24 7.22 1.53
C HIS A 124 3.78 8.38 0.66
N LEU A 125 3.75 8.18 -0.65
CA LEU A 125 3.96 9.17 -1.71
C LEU A 125 2.98 8.90 -2.85
N GLY A 126 2.28 9.93 -3.30
CA GLY A 126 1.32 9.86 -4.40
C GLY A 126 -0.11 10.08 -3.94
N ASP A 127 -1.07 9.50 -4.66
CA ASP A 127 -2.50 9.57 -4.42
C ASP A 127 -3.17 8.20 -4.20
N SER A 128 -2.42 7.10 -4.31
CA SER A 128 -2.87 5.82 -3.74
C SER A 128 -3.19 6.01 -2.26
N ARG A 129 -4.16 5.31 -1.71
CA ARG A 129 -4.65 5.60 -0.37
C ARG A 129 -4.47 4.44 0.61
N ILE A 130 -4.33 4.79 1.89
CA ILE A 130 -4.46 3.85 3.00
C ILE A 130 -5.63 4.30 3.87
N TYR A 131 -6.61 3.43 4.00
CA TYR A 131 -7.73 3.59 4.93
C TYR A 131 -7.53 2.69 6.14
N ARG A 132 -7.93 3.20 7.31
CA ARG A 132 -8.05 2.43 8.55
C ARG A 132 -9.53 2.26 8.88
N ILE A 133 -9.97 1.01 9.03
CA ILE A 133 -11.35 0.65 9.27
C ILE A 133 -11.46 0.05 10.67
N TYR A 134 -12.32 0.65 11.48
CA TYR A 134 -12.50 0.27 12.87
C TYR A 134 -13.72 -0.65 13.05
N GLY A 135 -13.69 -1.46 14.09
CA GLY A 135 -14.80 -2.38 14.39
C GLY A 135 -16.11 -1.73 14.89
N ASN A 136 -16.24 -0.41 14.77
CA ASN A 136 -17.45 0.39 15.02
C ASN A 136 -17.94 1.12 13.77
N HIS A 137 -17.66 0.61 12.58
CA HIS A 137 -17.99 1.18 11.27
C HIS A 137 -17.31 2.52 10.94
N LYS A 138 -16.44 3.04 11.82
CA LYS A 138 -15.64 4.22 11.49
C LYS A 138 -14.57 3.84 10.47
N ILE A 139 -14.43 4.66 9.44
CA ILE A 139 -13.34 4.60 8.47
C ILE A 139 -12.58 5.93 8.45
N GLU A 140 -11.28 5.87 8.31
CA GLU A 140 -10.40 7.02 8.25
C GLU A 140 -9.38 6.81 7.13
N GLN A 141 -9.29 7.74 6.20
CA GLN A 141 -8.16 7.82 5.28
C GLN A 141 -6.98 8.37 6.08
N ILE A 142 -5.96 7.54 6.30
CA ILE A 142 -4.80 7.94 7.10
C ILE A 142 -3.71 8.60 6.27
N THR A 143 -3.71 8.40 4.95
CA THR A 143 -2.85 9.10 3.99
C THR A 143 -3.51 10.40 3.51
N ARG A 144 -2.68 11.33 3.05
CA ARG A 144 -3.12 12.54 2.33
C ARG A 144 -2.66 12.44 0.89
N ASP A 145 -3.56 12.60 -0.06
CA ASP A 145 -3.22 12.58 -1.48
C ASP A 145 -2.23 13.71 -1.80
N HIS A 146 -1.16 13.36 -2.50
CA HIS A 146 -0.18 14.30 -3.03
C HIS A 146 -0.51 14.61 -4.50
N SER A 147 -1.65 15.23 -4.71
CA SER A 147 -2.12 15.64 -6.03
C SER A 147 -2.57 17.10 -6.02
N ALA A 148 -2.43 17.78 -7.16
CA ALA A 148 -2.91 19.13 -7.42
C ALA A 148 -3.94 19.06 -8.55
N GLY A 149 -5.23 19.10 -8.21
CA GLY A 149 -6.32 18.90 -9.17
C GLY A 149 -6.44 17.44 -9.65
N LYS A 150 -7.13 17.24 -10.76
CA LYS A 150 -7.28 15.90 -11.34
C LYS A 150 -5.99 15.50 -12.07
N ASN A 151 -5.46 14.32 -11.75
CA ASN A 151 -4.36 13.64 -12.46
C ASN A 151 -2.99 14.34 -12.44
N LEU A 152 -2.72 15.26 -11.50
CA LEU A 152 -1.39 15.86 -11.36
C LEU A 152 -0.79 15.51 -10.00
N LEU A 153 0.10 14.54 -9.97
CA LEU A 153 0.84 14.19 -8.77
C LEU A 153 1.88 15.27 -8.43
N THR A 154 1.89 15.67 -7.17
CA THR A 154 2.90 16.62 -6.63
C THR A 154 4.07 15.90 -5.98
N LYS A 155 3.91 14.58 -5.65
CA LYS A 155 4.95 13.73 -5.08
C LYS A 155 4.81 12.29 -5.59
N CYS A 156 5.92 11.73 -6.05
CA CYS A 156 6.04 10.32 -6.44
C CYS A 156 7.48 9.82 -6.25
N ILE A 157 7.72 8.54 -6.34
CA ILE A 157 9.05 7.98 -6.53
C ILE A 157 9.41 8.11 -8.01
N GLY A 158 10.66 8.49 -8.31
CA GLY A 158 11.11 8.90 -9.64
C GLY A 158 11.15 10.43 -9.81
N SER A 159 10.64 11.20 -8.84
CA SER A 159 10.67 12.66 -8.86
C SER A 159 12.06 13.24 -8.54
N PHE A 160 12.35 14.41 -9.13
CA PHE A 160 13.53 15.16 -8.79
C PHE A 160 13.19 16.67 -8.72
N PRO A 161 13.56 17.37 -7.62
CA PRO A 161 14.21 16.81 -6.41
C PRO A 161 13.31 15.82 -5.66
N TYR A 162 13.95 14.89 -4.93
CA TYR A 162 13.22 13.89 -4.11
C TYR A 162 12.33 14.57 -3.08
N GLN A 163 11.08 14.16 -3.04
CA GLN A 163 10.10 14.66 -2.11
C GLN A 163 9.97 13.71 -0.89
N SER A 164 9.98 14.29 0.30
CA SER A 164 9.84 13.50 1.52
C SER A 164 8.46 12.83 1.61
N PRO A 165 8.40 11.52 1.91
CA PRO A 165 7.15 10.82 2.12
C PRO A 165 6.39 11.32 3.35
N GLN A 166 5.07 11.16 3.33
CA GLN A 166 4.25 11.23 4.53
C GLN A 166 4.49 9.99 5.38
N ILE A 167 4.61 10.18 6.70
CA ILE A 167 4.83 9.11 7.66
C ILE A 167 3.71 9.10 8.68
N ILE A 168 3.09 7.94 8.86
CA ILE A 168 2.03 7.73 9.83
C ILE A 168 2.44 6.60 10.77
N ARG A 169 2.27 6.81 12.06
CA ARG A 169 2.59 5.83 13.10
C ARG A 169 1.42 5.62 14.02
N GLY A 170 1.17 4.37 14.39
CA GLY A 170 0.10 4.10 15.32
C GLY A 170 0.27 2.81 16.10
N ARG A 171 -0.72 2.56 16.93
CA ARG A 171 -0.95 1.26 17.59
C ARG A 171 -2.20 0.64 17.00
N ILE A 172 -2.16 -0.68 16.81
CA ILE A 172 -3.29 -1.47 16.36
C ILE A 172 -4.04 -1.94 17.59
N ARG A 173 -5.34 -1.69 17.59
CA ARG A 173 -6.29 -2.27 18.54
C ARG A 173 -6.87 -3.56 17.94
N SER A 174 -7.58 -4.33 18.72
CA SER A 174 -8.25 -5.51 18.18
C SER A 174 -9.42 -5.12 17.27
N ARG A 175 -9.63 -5.89 16.20
CA ARG A 175 -10.72 -5.73 15.23
C ARG A 175 -10.61 -4.42 14.45
N GLU A 176 -9.45 -4.21 13.86
CA GLU A 176 -9.20 -3.14 12.90
C GLU A 176 -8.77 -3.75 11.56
N GLY A 177 -9.06 -3.03 10.49
CA GLY A 177 -8.62 -3.34 9.14
C GLY A 177 -7.85 -2.17 8.52
N PHE A 178 -7.00 -2.48 7.55
CA PHE A 178 -6.35 -1.50 6.70
C PHE A 178 -6.60 -1.88 5.24
N LEU A 179 -7.05 -0.91 4.45
CA LEU A 179 -7.17 -1.02 3.00
C LEU A 179 -6.11 -0.13 2.38
N LEU A 180 -5.25 -0.70 1.54
CA LEU A 180 -4.36 0.03 0.65
C LEU A 180 -4.90 -0.13 -0.77
N CYS A 181 -4.99 0.95 -1.53
CA CYS A 181 -5.52 0.86 -2.90
C CYS A 181 -4.99 1.97 -3.81
N SER A 182 -4.92 1.66 -5.13
CA SER A 182 -4.69 2.64 -6.18
C SER A 182 -5.94 3.49 -6.43
N ASP A 183 -5.82 4.57 -7.19
CA ASP A 183 -6.89 5.50 -7.48
C ASP A 183 -8.04 4.85 -8.26
N GLY A 184 -7.77 4.02 -9.26
CA GLY A 184 -8.78 3.28 -10.00
C GLY A 184 -9.62 2.36 -9.12
N PHE A 185 -9.12 1.90 -7.99
CA PHE A 185 -9.93 1.11 -7.08
C PHE A 185 -10.91 1.96 -6.27
N TYR A 186 -10.53 3.14 -5.77
CA TYR A 186 -11.38 3.93 -4.87
C TYR A 186 -12.22 5.02 -5.55
N HIS A 187 -11.95 5.36 -6.79
CA HIS A 187 -12.49 6.55 -7.47
C HIS A 187 -14.02 6.64 -7.42
N TYR A 188 -14.73 5.53 -7.60
CA TYR A 188 -16.18 5.45 -7.55
C TYR A 188 -16.75 4.94 -6.21
N LEU A 189 -15.90 4.76 -5.20
CA LEU A 189 -16.31 4.21 -3.90
C LEU A 189 -16.40 5.31 -2.84
N ASN A 190 -17.48 5.32 -2.07
CA ASN A 190 -17.59 6.15 -0.90
C ASN A 190 -17.09 5.41 0.36
N LYS A 191 -16.81 6.18 1.41
CA LYS A 191 -16.25 5.63 2.65
C LYS A 191 -17.23 4.71 3.39
N GLU A 192 -18.51 4.98 3.29
CA GLU A 192 -19.57 4.21 3.94
C GLU A 192 -19.63 2.78 3.40
N VAL A 193 -19.61 2.63 2.07
CA VAL A 193 -19.57 1.31 1.40
C VAL A 193 -18.30 0.54 1.75
N LEU A 194 -17.14 1.23 1.78
CA LEU A 194 -15.89 0.61 2.21
C LEU A 194 -15.95 0.14 3.67
N ALA A 195 -16.51 0.95 4.57
CA ALA A 195 -16.61 0.62 5.98
C ALA A 195 -17.55 -0.56 6.26
N GLU A 196 -18.61 -0.68 5.48
CA GLU A 196 -19.59 -1.78 5.57
C GLU A 196 -19.01 -3.07 5.02
N LEU A 197 -18.60 -3.08 3.75
CA LEU A 197 -18.13 -4.29 3.08
C LEU A 197 -16.80 -4.81 3.65
N LEU A 198 -15.91 -3.95 4.11
CA LEU A 198 -14.63 -4.33 4.69
C LEU A 198 -14.64 -4.28 6.22
N HIS A 199 -15.81 -4.46 6.84
CA HIS A 199 -15.93 -4.40 8.29
C HIS A 199 -15.13 -5.55 8.96
N PRO A 200 -14.15 -5.22 9.85
CA PRO A 200 -13.17 -6.22 10.33
C PRO A 200 -13.76 -7.30 11.26
N LYS A 201 -14.98 -7.14 11.77
CA LYS A 201 -15.65 -8.19 12.55
C LYS A 201 -16.30 -9.26 11.68
N GLU A 202 -16.62 -8.95 10.45
CA GLU A 202 -17.34 -9.82 9.52
C GLU A 202 -16.42 -10.62 8.60
N ILE A 203 -15.14 -10.27 8.58
CA ILE A 203 -14.12 -10.95 7.79
C ILE A 203 -13.37 -11.95 8.68
N SER A 204 -13.37 -13.22 8.30
CA SER A 204 -12.77 -14.31 9.07
C SER A 204 -11.69 -15.10 8.32
N CYS A 205 -11.67 -15.01 6.99
CA CYS A 205 -10.72 -15.70 6.12
C CYS A 205 -10.33 -14.84 4.90
N GLU A 206 -9.34 -15.29 4.16
CA GLU A 206 -8.78 -14.62 2.98
C GLU A 206 -9.78 -14.57 1.83
N GLU A 207 -10.48 -15.66 1.56
CA GLU A 207 -11.46 -15.78 0.48
C GLU A 207 -12.59 -14.73 0.62
N GLN A 208 -12.97 -14.40 1.86
CA GLN A 208 -13.95 -13.34 2.11
C GLN A 208 -13.39 -11.97 1.77
N ILE A 209 -12.09 -11.72 2.00
CA ILE A 209 -11.44 -10.47 1.60
C ILE A 209 -11.46 -10.35 0.07
N GLU A 210 -10.96 -11.37 -0.61
CA GLU A 210 -10.87 -11.36 -2.08
C GLU A 210 -12.23 -11.17 -2.74
N LYS A 211 -13.25 -11.89 -2.24
CA LYS A 211 -14.63 -11.74 -2.73
C LYS A 211 -15.13 -10.31 -2.57
N ARG A 212 -14.96 -9.69 -1.39
CA ARG A 212 -15.44 -8.34 -1.12
C ARG A 212 -14.67 -7.28 -1.89
N LEU A 213 -13.36 -7.43 -2.04
CA LEU A 213 -12.56 -6.55 -2.89
C LEU A 213 -13.00 -6.64 -4.36
N LYS A 214 -13.29 -7.84 -4.84
CA LYS A 214 -13.82 -8.06 -6.19
C LYS A 214 -15.19 -7.39 -6.38
N GLU A 215 -16.12 -7.55 -5.44
CA GLU A 215 -17.44 -6.92 -5.46
C GLU A 215 -17.33 -5.38 -5.53
N LEU A 216 -16.41 -4.78 -4.76
CA LEU A 216 -16.14 -3.35 -4.79
C LEU A 216 -15.57 -2.91 -6.15
N ALA A 217 -14.62 -3.64 -6.70
CA ALA A 217 -14.03 -3.35 -8.00
C ALA A 217 -15.05 -3.47 -9.14
N GLU A 218 -15.88 -4.52 -9.13
CA GLU A 218 -16.97 -4.69 -10.11
C GLU A 218 -17.98 -3.54 -10.05
N TYR A 219 -18.25 -3.00 -8.87
CA TYR A 219 -19.07 -1.81 -8.73
C TYR A 219 -18.43 -0.59 -9.42
N GLY A 220 -17.11 -0.37 -9.21
CA GLY A 220 -16.37 0.70 -9.89
C GLY A 220 -16.41 0.56 -11.42
N LEU A 221 -16.17 -0.64 -11.94
CA LEU A 221 -16.25 -0.94 -13.37
C LEU A 221 -17.62 -0.65 -13.96
N LYS A 222 -18.71 -1.01 -13.24
CA LYS A 222 -20.10 -0.70 -13.65
C LYS A 222 -20.39 0.81 -13.64
N LYS A 223 -19.70 1.58 -12.81
CA LYS A 223 -19.79 3.05 -12.76
C LYS A 223 -18.96 3.75 -13.83
N GLY A 224 -18.14 3.01 -14.57
CA GLY A 224 -17.36 3.54 -15.68
C GLY A 224 -15.87 3.67 -15.41
N GLU A 225 -15.35 3.05 -14.32
CA GLU A 225 -13.90 3.01 -14.11
C GLU A 225 -13.19 2.33 -15.28
N GLN A 226 -12.05 2.88 -15.66
CA GLN A 226 -11.25 2.42 -16.79
C GLN A 226 -9.80 2.11 -16.41
N ASP A 227 -9.37 2.57 -15.23
CA ASP A 227 -7.99 2.45 -14.80
C ASP A 227 -7.65 1.08 -14.24
N ASN A 228 -6.36 0.87 -14.02
CA ASN A 228 -5.85 -0.27 -13.26
C ASN A 228 -6.42 -0.22 -11.84
N MET A 229 -6.79 -1.34 -11.30
CA MET A 229 -7.48 -1.43 -10.01
C MET A 229 -6.73 -2.38 -9.09
N SER A 230 -6.08 -1.84 -8.08
CA SER A 230 -5.31 -2.61 -7.11
C SER A 230 -5.74 -2.31 -5.67
N ALA A 231 -5.96 -3.35 -4.90
CA ALA A 231 -6.32 -3.23 -3.50
C ALA A 231 -5.74 -4.37 -2.65
N LEU A 232 -5.31 -4.02 -1.45
CA LEU A 232 -4.87 -4.93 -0.40
C LEU A 232 -5.65 -4.66 0.86
N TYR A 233 -6.25 -5.68 1.45
CA TYR A 233 -6.90 -5.54 2.74
C TYR A 233 -6.22 -6.41 3.79
N VAL A 234 -5.96 -5.82 4.95
CA VAL A 234 -5.35 -6.47 6.12
C VAL A 234 -6.29 -6.35 7.30
N ARG A 235 -6.79 -7.48 7.77
CA ARG A 235 -7.58 -7.55 9.00
C ARG A 235 -6.70 -7.95 10.18
N CYS A 236 -6.72 -7.12 11.22
CA CYS A 236 -6.04 -7.35 12.49
C CYS A 236 -7.04 -7.81 13.57
N GLY A 237 -6.78 -8.95 14.21
CA GLY A 237 -7.63 -9.52 15.24
C GLY A 237 -6.87 -9.98 16.48
N ARG A 238 -7.60 -10.29 17.56
CA ARG A 238 -7.02 -11.02 18.69
C ARG A 238 -6.78 -12.47 18.27
N GLN A 239 -5.68 -13.05 18.72
CA GLN A 239 -5.52 -14.49 18.75
C GLN A 239 -6.55 -14.99 19.78
N LYS A 240 -7.48 -15.86 19.38
CA LYS A 240 -8.24 -16.63 20.38
C LYS A 240 -7.20 -17.48 21.10
N GLY A 241 -7.03 -17.31 22.40
CA GLY A 241 -6.30 -18.21 23.25
C GLY A 241 -6.98 -19.57 23.30
#